data_8ba6e7471d6d1b0f84ebea4e12cafc2b
#
_entry.id   8ba6e7471d6d1b0f84ebea4e12cafc2b
#
_cell.length_a   1.000
_cell.length_b   1.000
_cell.length_c   1.000
_cell.angle_alpha   90.00
_cell.angle_beta   90.00
_cell.angle_gamma   90.00
#
_symmetry.space_group_name_H-M   'P 1'
#
loop_
_entity.id
_entity.type
_entity.pdbx_description
1 polymer ?
#
loop_
_entity_poly.entity_id
_entity_poly.type
_entity_poly.pdbx_seq_one_letter_code
_entity_poly.pdbx_strand_id
1 'polypeptide(L)'
;MKKSISTFLKHTAQDKINRSANPAVVRASTIFFKSMQELLKHKGISKNKRVDYYDYGRSGTQTTTQLQNIIVELEKAHHVFLTPSGFASVALSIMSVCRPGDEIIVTDSVYFPTRMITSKLLKEF
;
A
#
# COMPACT_ATOMS: atom_id res chain seq x y z
N MET A 1 -15.34 0.15 -24.21
CA MET A 1 -14.35 1.24 -24.44
C MET A 1 -13.40 1.29 -23.26
N LYS A 2 -12.08 1.16 -23.48
CA LYS A 2 -11.08 1.39 -22.43
C LYS A 2 -11.06 2.89 -22.11
N LYS A 3 -11.32 3.26 -20.85
CA LYS A 3 -11.18 4.65 -20.40
C LYS A 3 -9.72 5.08 -20.51
N SER A 4 -9.45 6.33 -20.91
CA SER A 4 -8.10 6.87 -20.89
C SER A 4 -7.58 6.94 -19.44
N ILE A 5 -6.26 6.93 -19.26
CA ILE A 5 -5.64 7.03 -17.92
C ILE A 5 -6.11 8.30 -17.21
N SER A 6 -6.20 9.44 -17.93
CA SER A 6 -6.70 10.69 -17.35
C SER A 6 -8.16 10.59 -16.89
N THR A 7 -9.01 9.91 -17.64
CA THR A 7 -10.41 9.67 -17.26
C THR A 7 -10.49 8.74 -16.07
N PHE A 8 -9.66 7.70 -16.01
CA PHE A 8 -9.57 6.79 -14.89
C PHE A 8 -9.19 7.56 -13.62
N LEU A 9 -8.09 8.32 -13.63
CA LEU A 9 -7.62 9.08 -12.46
C LEU A 9 -8.66 10.10 -11.94
N LYS A 10 -9.42 10.74 -12.82
CA LYS A 10 -10.45 11.72 -12.44
C LYS A 10 -11.68 11.09 -11.79
N HIS A 11 -12.00 9.85 -12.10
CA HIS A 11 -13.28 9.25 -11.72
C HIS A 11 -13.17 8.04 -10.77
N THR A 12 -11.96 7.52 -10.54
CA THR A 12 -11.79 6.30 -9.72
C THR A 12 -11.99 6.54 -8.24
N ALA A 13 -11.76 7.77 -7.78
CA ALA A 13 -11.77 8.11 -6.36
C ALA A 13 -12.94 9.02 -5.96
N GLN A 14 -14.02 9.05 -6.74
CA GLN A 14 -15.19 9.86 -6.40
C GLN A 14 -15.86 9.35 -5.12
N ASP A 15 -16.07 10.23 -4.17
CA ASP A 15 -16.90 9.95 -2.99
C ASP A 15 -18.38 9.97 -3.37
N LYS A 16 -18.94 8.78 -3.53
CA LYS A 16 -20.35 8.62 -3.90
C LYS A 16 -21.33 9.05 -2.78
N ILE A 17 -20.88 9.01 -1.54
CA ILE A 17 -21.70 9.37 -0.37
C ILE A 17 -21.81 10.89 -0.29
N ASN A 18 -20.69 11.58 -0.35
CA ASN A 18 -20.66 13.05 -0.23
C ASN A 18 -20.78 13.77 -1.58
N ARG A 19 -20.92 13.04 -2.69
CA ARG A 19 -20.95 13.57 -4.06
C ARG A 19 -19.75 14.45 -4.40
N SER A 20 -18.62 14.20 -3.74
CA SER A 20 -17.37 14.92 -3.95
C SER A 20 -16.59 14.33 -5.12
N ALA A 21 -15.90 15.18 -5.87
CA ALA A 21 -14.99 14.74 -6.91
C ALA A 21 -13.76 14.00 -6.35
N ASN A 22 -13.39 14.32 -5.10
CA ASN A 22 -12.29 13.69 -4.41
C ASN A 22 -12.81 12.75 -3.29
N PRO A 23 -12.07 11.70 -2.94
CA PRO A 23 -12.41 10.87 -1.81
C PRO A 23 -12.29 11.64 -0.51
N ALA A 24 -13.11 11.28 0.48
CA ALA A 24 -12.94 11.80 1.82
C ALA A 24 -11.62 11.32 2.44
N VAL A 25 -10.97 12.20 3.20
CA VAL A 25 -9.77 11.83 3.94
C VAL A 25 -10.19 11.22 5.28
N VAL A 26 -10.07 9.91 5.39
CA VAL A 26 -10.40 9.17 6.61
C VAL A 26 -9.16 9.03 7.47
N ARG A 27 -9.15 9.68 8.64
CA ARG A 27 -8.12 9.56 9.66
C ARG A 27 -8.71 8.84 10.87
N ALA A 28 -8.19 7.66 11.16
CA ALA A 28 -8.65 6.86 12.29
C ALA A 28 -7.50 6.04 12.86
N SER A 29 -7.52 5.79 14.17
CA SER A 29 -6.75 4.73 14.79
C SER A 29 -7.67 3.56 15.14
N THR A 30 -8.55 3.72 16.09
CA THR A 30 -9.56 2.72 16.46
C THR A 30 -10.79 2.86 15.55
N ILE A 31 -11.28 1.73 15.07
CA ILE A 31 -12.48 1.64 14.25
C ILE A 31 -13.53 0.84 15.03
N PHE A 32 -14.71 1.42 15.19
CA PHE A 32 -15.78 0.78 15.94
C PHE A 32 -16.59 -0.17 15.06
N PHE A 33 -16.89 -1.32 15.61
CA PHE A 33 -17.84 -2.26 15.04
C PHE A 33 -19.23 -2.02 15.65
N LYS A 34 -20.28 -2.16 14.85
CA LYS A 34 -21.66 -1.96 15.31
C LYS A 34 -22.11 -3.02 16.33
N SER A 35 -21.47 -4.20 16.30
CA SER A 35 -21.78 -5.30 17.22
C SER A 35 -20.61 -6.27 17.37
N MET A 36 -20.64 -7.09 18.42
CA MET A 36 -19.70 -8.19 18.61
C MET A 36 -19.78 -9.21 17.49
N GLN A 37 -20.97 -9.44 16.94
CA GLN A 37 -21.17 -10.35 15.82
C GLN A 37 -20.44 -9.85 14.55
N GLU A 38 -20.50 -8.56 14.27
CA GLU A 38 -19.78 -7.94 13.16
C GLU A 38 -18.26 -8.11 13.34
N LEU A 39 -17.73 -7.87 14.54
CA LEU A 39 -16.32 -8.06 14.86
C LEU A 39 -15.87 -9.52 14.65
N LEU A 40 -16.65 -10.49 15.13
CA LEU A 40 -16.33 -11.91 14.95
C LEU A 40 -16.36 -12.34 13.49
N LYS A 41 -17.35 -11.87 12.74
CA LYS A 41 -17.45 -12.09 11.30
C LYS A 41 -16.23 -11.51 10.58
N HIS A 42 -15.82 -10.29 10.94
CA HIS A 42 -14.64 -9.65 10.40
C HIS A 42 -13.35 -10.45 10.67
N LYS A 43 -13.16 -10.93 11.89
CA LYS A 43 -12.00 -11.77 12.27
C LYS A 43 -11.93 -13.09 11.50
N GLY A 44 -13.07 -13.64 11.12
CA GLY A 44 -13.18 -14.86 10.32
C GLY A 44 -12.82 -14.68 8.83
N ILE A 45 -12.73 -13.44 8.33
CA ILE A 45 -12.39 -13.18 6.94
C ILE A 45 -10.89 -13.27 6.76
N SER A 46 -10.43 -14.07 5.79
CA SER A 46 -9.03 -14.14 5.40
C SER A 46 -8.46 -12.75 5.07
N LYS A 47 -7.24 -12.45 5.53
CA LYS A 47 -6.57 -11.17 5.29
C LYS A 47 -6.55 -10.78 3.80
N ASN A 48 -6.45 -11.75 2.91
CA ASN A 48 -6.44 -11.50 1.45
C ASN A 48 -7.82 -11.12 0.87
N LYS A 49 -8.89 -11.27 1.64
CA LYS A 49 -10.26 -10.91 1.25
C LYS A 49 -10.82 -9.68 1.99
N ARG A 50 -9.98 -9.00 2.77
CA ARG A 50 -10.39 -7.86 3.62
C ARG A 50 -10.36 -6.51 2.87
N VAL A 51 -10.68 -6.48 1.60
CA VAL A 51 -10.54 -5.27 0.76
C VAL A 51 -11.37 -4.08 1.28
N ASP A 52 -12.47 -4.33 1.97
CA ASP A 52 -13.38 -3.27 2.47
C ASP A 52 -13.57 -3.28 3.99
N TYR A 53 -12.75 -4.01 4.72
CA TYR A 53 -12.88 -4.15 6.16
C TYR A 53 -11.68 -3.54 6.88
N TYR A 54 -11.94 -2.47 7.60
CA TYR A 54 -10.96 -1.76 8.40
C TYR A 54 -11.20 -2.07 9.87
N ASP A 55 -10.18 -2.55 10.55
CA ASP A 55 -10.22 -2.88 11.98
C ASP A 55 -9.43 -1.89 12.82
N TYR A 56 -8.38 -1.35 12.25
CA TYR A 56 -7.51 -0.38 12.89
C TYR A 56 -6.76 0.45 11.86
N GLY A 57 -6.65 1.76 12.07
CA GLY A 57 -6.07 2.70 11.11
C GLY A 57 -4.62 2.40 10.70
N ARG A 58 -3.82 1.72 11.57
CA ARG A 58 -2.48 1.25 11.20
C ARG A 58 -2.51 0.22 10.08
N SER A 59 -3.55 -0.59 10.01
CA SER A 59 -3.73 -1.60 8.96
C SER A 59 -4.24 -0.99 7.64
N GLY A 60 -4.62 0.27 7.67
CA GLY A 60 -5.13 1.03 6.55
C GLY A 60 -6.49 1.66 6.83
N THR A 61 -6.87 2.60 5.98
CA THR A 61 -8.19 3.25 5.93
C THR A 61 -8.69 3.26 4.48
N GLN A 62 -9.92 3.66 4.27
CA GLN A 62 -10.46 3.83 2.92
C GLN A 62 -9.56 4.71 2.04
N THR A 63 -8.97 5.76 2.60
CA THR A 63 -8.08 6.68 1.88
C THR A 63 -6.82 5.96 1.36
N THR A 64 -6.16 5.18 2.21
CA THR A 64 -4.96 4.43 1.82
C THR A 64 -5.28 3.33 0.81
N THR A 65 -6.39 2.61 1.01
CA THR A 65 -6.83 1.57 0.08
C THR A 65 -7.19 2.12 -1.30
N GLN A 66 -7.84 3.27 -1.37
CA GLN A 66 -8.13 3.92 -2.66
C GLN A 66 -6.84 4.27 -3.41
N LEU A 67 -5.84 4.83 -2.72
CA LEU A 67 -4.55 5.13 -3.34
C LEU A 67 -3.86 3.84 -3.84
N GLN A 68 -3.84 2.79 -3.02
CA GLN A 68 -3.29 1.49 -3.41
C GLN A 68 -3.97 0.95 -4.67
N ASN A 69 -5.30 0.98 -4.73
CA ASN A 69 -6.07 0.50 -5.87
C ASN A 69 -5.79 1.30 -7.15
N ILE A 70 -5.62 2.61 -7.04
CA ILE A 70 -5.25 3.46 -8.18
C ILE A 70 -3.88 3.05 -8.74
N ILE A 71 -2.90 2.84 -7.86
CA ILE A 71 -1.54 2.45 -8.27
C ILE A 71 -1.55 1.03 -8.84
N VAL A 72 -2.28 0.10 -8.23
CA VAL A 72 -2.47 -1.27 -8.77
C VAL A 72 -2.95 -1.22 -10.22
N GLU A 73 -3.95 -0.38 -10.49
CA GLU A 73 -4.52 -0.27 -11.84
C GLU A 73 -3.56 0.41 -12.83
N LEU A 74 -2.83 1.43 -12.38
CA LEU A 74 -1.84 2.13 -13.22
C LEU A 74 -0.67 1.22 -13.59
N GLU A 75 -0.11 0.51 -12.61
CA GLU A 75 1.08 -0.32 -12.77
C GLU A 75 0.74 -1.76 -13.21
N LYS A 76 -0.55 -2.11 -13.33
CA LYS A 76 -1.01 -3.48 -13.60
C LYS A 76 -0.44 -4.49 -12.59
N ALA A 77 -0.27 -4.04 -11.36
CA ALA A 77 0.28 -4.84 -10.27
C ALA A 77 -0.80 -5.70 -9.60
N HIS A 78 -0.40 -6.76 -8.91
CA HIS A 78 -1.31 -7.54 -8.07
C HIS A 78 -1.62 -6.83 -6.75
N HIS A 79 -0.63 -6.13 -6.21
CA HIS A 79 -0.74 -5.48 -4.90
C HIS A 79 0.21 -4.30 -4.80
N VAL A 80 -0.15 -3.34 -3.95
CA VAL A 80 0.68 -2.17 -3.65
C VAL A 80 0.75 -2.00 -2.14
N PHE A 81 1.95 -1.80 -1.63
CA PHE A 81 2.19 -1.41 -0.25
C PHE A 81 2.66 0.04 -0.20
N LEU A 82 1.98 0.85 0.60
CA LEU A 82 2.39 2.22 0.84
C LEU A 82 3.43 2.25 1.97
N THR A 83 4.48 3.00 1.77
CA THR A 83 5.56 3.17 2.74
C THR A 83 5.70 4.64 3.13
N PRO A 84 6.27 4.95 4.30
CA PRO A 84 6.38 6.33 4.77
C PRO A 84 7.43 7.17 4.00
N SER A 85 8.27 6.52 3.19
CA SER A 85 9.30 7.20 2.39
C SER A 85 9.78 6.34 1.22
N GLY A 86 10.37 6.99 0.19
CA GLY A 86 10.99 6.27 -0.92
C GLY A 86 12.15 5.37 -0.48
N PHE A 87 12.93 5.80 0.51
CA PHE A 87 13.98 4.96 1.09
C PHE A 87 13.42 3.68 1.72
N ALA A 88 12.32 3.80 2.48
CA ALA A 88 11.63 2.63 3.04
C ALA A 88 11.11 1.69 1.94
N SER A 89 10.63 2.23 0.82
CA SER A 89 10.22 1.41 -0.34
C SER A 89 11.38 0.60 -0.88
N VAL A 90 12.53 1.24 -1.12
CA VAL A 90 13.74 0.56 -1.61
C VAL A 90 14.18 -0.53 -0.64
N ALA A 91 14.29 -0.20 0.65
CA ALA A 91 14.72 -1.14 1.68
C ALA A 91 13.82 -2.36 1.74
N LEU A 92 12.51 -2.14 1.84
CA LEU A 92 11.52 -3.24 1.90
C LEU A 92 11.49 -4.08 0.63
N SER A 93 11.67 -3.47 -0.55
CA SER A 93 11.72 -4.21 -1.82
C SER A 93 12.91 -5.18 -1.84
N ILE A 94 14.10 -4.73 -1.44
CA ILE A 94 15.28 -5.59 -1.38
C ILE A 94 15.07 -6.70 -0.34
N MET A 95 14.69 -6.35 0.89
CA MET A 95 14.50 -7.30 1.98
C MET A 95 13.37 -8.30 1.73
N SER A 96 12.42 -8.00 0.84
CA SER A 96 11.33 -8.92 0.51
C SER A 96 11.76 -10.08 -0.39
N VAL A 97 12.82 -9.90 -1.17
CA VAL A 97 13.29 -10.88 -2.18
C VAL A 97 14.66 -11.49 -1.85
N CYS A 98 15.51 -10.76 -1.11
CA CYS A 98 16.83 -11.20 -0.73
C CYS A 98 16.85 -11.81 0.66
N ARG A 99 17.75 -12.77 0.86
CA ARG A 99 18.03 -13.46 2.13
C ARG A 99 19.49 -13.27 2.50
N PRO A 100 19.85 -13.47 3.77
CA PRO A 100 21.26 -13.48 4.18
C PRO A 100 22.10 -14.42 3.31
N GLY A 101 23.19 -13.90 2.74
CA GLY A 101 24.05 -14.63 1.81
C GLY A 101 23.76 -14.44 0.33
N ASP A 102 22.64 -13.79 -0.04
CA ASP A 102 22.37 -13.47 -1.43
C ASP A 102 23.25 -12.31 -1.93
N GLU A 103 23.58 -12.34 -3.22
CA GLU A 103 24.31 -11.27 -3.88
C GLU A 103 23.37 -10.29 -4.60
N ILE A 104 23.66 -8.99 -4.48
CA ILE A 104 22.92 -7.91 -5.13
C ILE A 104 23.84 -7.14 -6.05
N ILE A 105 23.48 -7.04 -7.32
CA ILE A 105 24.17 -6.19 -8.29
C ILE A 105 23.50 -4.81 -8.31
N VAL A 106 24.27 -3.78 -8.01
CA VAL A 106 23.80 -2.39 -7.94
C VAL A 106 24.64 -1.53 -8.88
N THR A 107 23.99 -0.74 -9.74
CA THR A 107 24.68 0.18 -10.64
C THR A 107 25.35 1.30 -9.85
N ASP A 108 26.48 1.81 -10.34
CA ASP A 108 27.21 2.89 -9.67
C ASP A 108 26.42 4.21 -9.62
N SER A 109 25.58 4.44 -10.60
CA SER A 109 24.69 5.63 -10.69
C SER A 109 23.40 5.53 -9.89
N VAL A 110 23.21 4.48 -9.09
CA VAL A 110 22.00 4.31 -8.27
C VAL A 110 21.82 5.45 -7.25
N TYR A 111 20.59 5.70 -6.88
CA TYR A 111 20.23 6.61 -5.79
C TYR A 111 21.09 6.36 -4.54
N PHE A 112 21.78 7.40 -4.05
CA PHE A 112 22.78 7.27 -2.99
C PHE A 112 22.32 6.50 -1.74
N PRO A 113 21.11 6.72 -1.19
CA PRO A 113 20.63 5.91 -0.07
C PRO A 113 20.50 4.41 -0.38
N THR A 114 20.20 4.03 -1.63
CA THR A 114 20.21 2.63 -2.06
C THR A 114 21.61 2.05 -1.95
N ARG A 115 22.63 2.78 -2.42
CA ARG A 115 24.03 2.38 -2.28
C ARG A 115 24.43 2.22 -0.81
N MET A 116 24.01 3.16 0.04
CA MET A 116 24.28 3.07 1.48
C MET A 116 23.67 1.82 2.13
N ILE A 117 22.42 1.51 1.84
CA ILE A 117 21.77 0.35 2.45
C ILE A 117 22.40 -0.96 1.98
N THR A 118 22.70 -1.08 0.69
CA THR A 118 23.27 -2.31 0.12
C THR A 118 24.73 -2.52 0.54
N SER A 119 25.54 -1.45 0.63
CA SER A 119 26.96 -1.57 0.95
C SER A 119 27.29 -1.59 2.46
N LYS A 120 26.37 -1.11 3.29
CA LYS A 120 26.60 -1.02 4.75
C LYS A 120 25.62 -1.88 5.52
N LEU A 121 24.32 -1.51 5.51
CA LEU A 121 23.33 -2.14 6.37
C LEU A 121 23.10 -3.61 6.00
N LEU A 122 22.82 -3.88 4.73
CA LEU A 122 22.51 -5.25 4.28
C LEU A 122 23.77 -6.15 4.16
N LYS A 123 24.96 -5.58 4.22
CA LYS A 123 26.19 -6.37 4.22
C LYS A 123 26.37 -7.20 5.49
N GLU A 124 25.69 -6.83 6.55
CA GLU A 124 25.73 -7.52 7.84
C GLU A 124 24.63 -8.59 7.99
N PHE A 125 23.75 -8.69 7.01
CA PHE A 125 22.67 -9.69 6.93
C PHE A 125 22.92 -10.70 5.81
#